data_5fa81d6b753dc93f2be224f1b7c5597e
#
_entry.id   5fa81d6b753dc93f2be224f1b7c5597e
#
_cell.length_a   1.000
_cell.length_b   1.000
_cell.length_c   1.000
_cell.angle_alpha   90.00
_cell.angle_beta   90.00
_cell.angle_gamma   90.00
#
_symmetry.space_group_name_H-M   'P 1'
#
loop_
_entity.id
_entity.type
_entity.pdbx_description
1 polymer ?
#
loop_
_entity_poly.entity_id
_entity_poly.type
_entity_poly.pdbx_seq_one_letter_code
_entity_poly.pdbx_strand_id
1 'polypeptide(L)'
;MATAAAAQTGERRTPRSARGATTRGAILDAAQELFVSPGYRATSLRDIAAAVGLSHQGVRRHFDSKDEILLAVVERFGSVDLDDPADVSEGLGIVAIAERNAERPGYLELFSALAGEAAVASHPAHERMRARYVELLNLSTDWLAWSQSEGMIGAGRDLRAEALRLAAAWDGLQLLQLYLPGPVQVVPALAQHETLLACPPGSGAAAGPPPDAPAPLPALDLEPEEDAVEGYAKGRERRGRIIADATRLFATEGYGDTSMRDVAERVGVSKSTLFHHFASKEDLLGAVLTARDAQISDAVTLAAAGSARELLETLADGARSNAADEPGLVEVYAVLSCEATASDHPAHAYFQRRYARTLDTFTAVFEAAQADGDLPPHRDPVHEAAWLVALWDGLQIQWMYDRTLDVGAHLAAHVADVLPPRA
;
A
#
# COMPACT_ATOMS: atom_id res chain seq x y z
N MET A 1 -14.52 -23.23 -65.47
CA MET A 1 -13.28 -23.86 -65.01
C MET A 1 -12.61 -22.88 -64.04
N ALA A 2 -12.41 -23.09 -62.91
CA ALA A 2 -12.28 -24.01 -61.84
C ALA A 2 -12.22 -23.21 -60.54
N THR A 3 -13.05 -23.59 -59.66
CA THR A 3 -13.18 -23.29 -58.25
C THR A 3 -11.87 -23.55 -57.50
N ALA A 4 -11.51 -22.70 -56.56
CA ALA A 4 -10.65 -23.07 -55.44
C ALA A 4 -11.20 -22.42 -54.16
N ALA A 5 -11.87 -23.24 -53.36
CA ALA A 5 -12.31 -22.94 -52.01
C ALA A 5 -11.11 -22.97 -51.08
N ALA A 6 -10.88 -21.88 -50.33
CA ALA A 6 -9.98 -21.86 -49.16
C ALA A 6 -10.77 -22.38 -47.94
N ALA A 7 -10.35 -23.53 -47.44
CA ALA A 7 -10.89 -24.13 -46.25
C ALA A 7 -10.47 -23.33 -45.01
N GLN A 8 -11.44 -22.79 -44.28
CA GLN A 8 -11.30 -22.33 -42.90
C GLN A 8 -11.13 -23.56 -41.99
N THR A 9 -9.94 -23.81 -41.51
CA THR A 9 -9.72 -24.75 -40.41
C THR A 9 -10.01 -24.03 -39.08
N GLY A 10 -11.28 -23.95 -38.73
CA GLY A 10 -11.70 -23.65 -37.39
C GLY A 10 -11.38 -24.87 -36.51
N GLU A 11 -10.36 -24.78 -35.64
CA GLU A 11 -10.13 -25.77 -34.61
C GLU A 11 -11.35 -25.83 -33.69
N ARG A 12 -12.14 -26.88 -33.82
CA ARG A 12 -13.19 -27.22 -32.87
C ARG A 12 -12.51 -27.62 -31.55
N ARG A 13 -12.48 -26.69 -30.57
CA ARG A 13 -12.14 -27.02 -29.18
C ARG A 13 -13.00 -28.20 -28.73
N THR A 14 -12.37 -29.31 -28.38
CA THR A 14 -13.06 -30.52 -27.93
C THR A 14 -13.79 -30.26 -26.62
N PRO A 15 -14.95 -30.89 -26.32
CA PRO A 15 -15.73 -30.71 -25.10
C PRO A 15 -14.92 -30.92 -23.79
N ARG A 16 -13.83 -31.65 -23.87
CA ARG A 16 -12.92 -31.96 -22.73
C ARG A 16 -12.01 -30.78 -22.42
N SER A 17 -11.58 -30.00 -23.39
CA SER A 17 -10.76 -28.81 -23.19
C SER A 17 -11.58 -27.64 -22.58
N ALA A 18 -12.84 -27.51 -22.98
CA ALA A 18 -13.75 -26.50 -22.43
C ALA A 18 -14.06 -26.75 -20.92
N ARG A 19 -14.33 -28.02 -20.56
CA ARG A 19 -14.54 -28.42 -19.14
C ARG A 19 -13.29 -28.23 -18.31
N GLY A 20 -12.11 -28.52 -18.85
CA GLY A 20 -10.84 -28.31 -18.18
C GLY A 20 -10.57 -26.82 -17.91
N ALA A 21 -10.87 -25.95 -18.85
CA ALA A 21 -10.75 -24.50 -18.70
C ALA A 21 -11.73 -23.93 -17.63
N THR A 22 -12.98 -24.42 -17.61
CA THR A 22 -13.97 -24.03 -16.61
C THR A 22 -13.54 -24.49 -15.19
N THR A 23 -13.00 -25.71 -15.05
CA THR A 23 -12.52 -26.24 -13.77
C THR A 23 -11.29 -25.46 -13.28
N ARG A 24 -10.36 -25.14 -14.20
CA ARG A 24 -9.19 -24.32 -13.87
C ARG A 24 -9.61 -22.93 -13.37
N GLY A 25 -10.61 -22.31 -14.03
CA GLY A 25 -11.19 -21.05 -13.60
C GLY A 25 -11.77 -21.13 -12.18
N ALA A 26 -12.61 -22.12 -11.91
CA ALA A 26 -13.20 -22.32 -10.59
C ALA A 26 -12.16 -22.54 -9.46
N ILE A 27 -11.05 -23.23 -9.77
CA ILE A 27 -9.92 -23.39 -8.82
C ILE A 27 -9.29 -22.02 -8.51
N LEU A 28 -9.08 -21.18 -9.52
CA LEU A 28 -8.51 -19.84 -9.33
C LEU A 28 -9.46 -18.92 -8.56
N ASP A 29 -10.77 -18.98 -8.81
CA ASP A 29 -11.77 -18.20 -8.08
C ASP A 29 -11.78 -18.56 -6.59
N ALA A 30 -11.85 -19.86 -6.28
CA ALA A 30 -11.82 -20.33 -4.90
C ALA A 30 -10.48 -20.07 -4.20
N ALA A 31 -9.36 -20.19 -4.92
CA ALA A 31 -8.04 -19.86 -4.39
C ALA A 31 -7.92 -18.37 -4.08
N GLN A 32 -8.46 -17.52 -4.93
CA GLN A 32 -8.50 -16.07 -4.71
C GLN A 32 -9.20 -15.73 -3.39
N GLU A 33 -10.40 -16.26 -3.16
CA GLU A 33 -11.14 -16.04 -1.92
C GLU A 33 -10.35 -16.52 -0.68
N LEU A 34 -9.77 -17.70 -0.76
CA LEU A 34 -8.99 -18.27 0.33
C LEU A 34 -7.63 -17.56 0.56
N PHE A 35 -7.05 -16.97 -0.47
CA PHE A 35 -5.81 -16.20 -0.33
C PHE A 35 -6.06 -14.80 0.28
N VAL A 36 -7.27 -14.26 0.11
CA VAL A 36 -7.70 -13.04 0.82
C VAL A 36 -7.94 -13.35 2.31
N SER A 37 -8.67 -14.42 2.62
CA SER A 37 -8.97 -14.83 3.99
C SER A 37 -9.14 -16.36 4.04
N PRO A 38 -8.33 -17.07 4.80
CA PRO A 38 -7.40 -16.69 5.89
C PRO A 38 -5.97 -16.31 5.44
N GLY A 39 -5.70 -16.09 4.16
CA GLY A 39 -4.39 -15.75 3.63
C GLY A 39 -3.68 -16.90 2.91
N TYR A 40 -2.68 -16.55 2.07
CA TYR A 40 -1.94 -17.55 1.29
C TYR A 40 -1.30 -18.62 2.16
N ARG A 41 -0.58 -18.23 3.23
CA ARG A 41 0.16 -19.18 4.08
C ARG A 41 -0.76 -20.15 4.79
N ALA A 42 -1.89 -19.69 5.32
CA ALA A 42 -2.86 -20.51 6.03
C ALA A 42 -3.66 -21.45 5.12
N THR A 43 -3.74 -21.17 3.82
CA THR A 43 -4.49 -21.97 2.84
C THR A 43 -3.69 -23.16 2.34
N SER A 44 -4.29 -24.34 2.29
CA SER A 44 -3.70 -25.55 1.68
C SER A 44 -4.39 -25.94 0.36
N LEU A 45 -3.71 -26.76 -0.47
CA LEU A 45 -4.34 -27.35 -1.67
C LEU A 45 -5.60 -28.17 -1.34
N ARG A 46 -5.73 -28.69 -0.10
CA ARG A 46 -6.92 -29.43 0.34
C ARG A 46 -8.09 -28.48 0.58
N ASP A 47 -7.83 -27.30 1.12
CA ASP A 47 -8.86 -26.29 1.34
C ASP A 47 -9.41 -25.80 0.01
N ILE A 48 -8.52 -25.51 -0.96
CA ILE A 48 -8.91 -25.15 -2.32
C ILE A 48 -9.72 -26.28 -2.98
N ALA A 49 -9.28 -27.53 -2.84
CA ALA A 49 -9.98 -28.68 -3.40
C ALA A 49 -11.39 -28.83 -2.79
N ALA A 50 -11.51 -28.66 -1.47
CA ALA A 50 -12.78 -28.73 -0.76
C ALA A 50 -13.74 -27.61 -1.23
N ALA A 51 -13.24 -26.38 -1.39
CA ALA A 51 -14.04 -25.24 -1.85
C ALA A 51 -14.65 -25.46 -3.24
N VAL A 52 -13.93 -26.14 -4.15
CA VAL A 52 -14.44 -26.44 -5.50
C VAL A 52 -15.09 -27.83 -5.65
N GLY A 53 -15.25 -28.56 -4.55
CA GLY A 53 -15.85 -29.91 -4.57
C GLY A 53 -15.00 -30.97 -5.29
N LEU A 54 -13.67 -30.78 -5.36
CA LEU A 54 -12.73 -31.70 -5.98
C LEU A 54 -11.92 -32.47 -4.95
N SER A 55 -11.35 -33.62 -5.37
CA SER A 55 -10.29 -34.24 -4.59
C SER A 55 -8.97 -33.49 -4.74
N HIS A 56 -8.06 -33.60 -3.77
CA HIS A 56 -6.70 -33.06 -3.86
C HIS A 56 -5.99 -33.45 -5.19
N GLN A 57 -6.17 -34.73 -5.65
CA GLN A 57 -5.67 -35.17 -6.96
C GLN A 57 -6.40 -34.50 -8.13
N GLY A 58 -7.66 -34.09 -7.95
CA GLY A 58 -8.43 -33.36 -8.95
C GLY A 58 -7.81 -31.97 -9.20
N VAL A 59 -7.44 -31.23 -8.15
CA VAL A 59 -6.72 -29.96 -8.26
C VAL A 59 -5.33 -30.15 -8.87
N ARG A 60 -4.57 -31.17 -8.44
CA ARG A 60 -3.23 -31.48 -8.98
C ARG A 60 -3.19 -31.88 -10.46
N ARG A 61 -4.29 -32.13 -11.10
CA ARG A 61 -4.37 -32.28 -12.57
C ARG A 61 -4.34 -30.96 -13.32
N HIS A 62 -4.59 -29.84 -12.63
CA HIS A 62 -4.65 -28.49 -13.18
C HIS A 62 -3.49 -27.63 -12.73
N PHE A 63 -2.96 -27.89 -11.52
CA PHE A 63 -1.86 -27.14 -10.90
C PHE A 63 -1.02 -28.09 -10.05
N ASP A 64 0.28 -28.06 -10.24
CA ASP A 64 1.22 -28.92 -9.53
C ASP A 64 1.42 -28.52 -8.07
N SER A 65 1.28 -27.22 -7.75
CA SER A 65 1.49 -26.68 -6.41
C SER A 65 0.52 -25.54 -6.10
N LYS A 66 0.47 -25.14 -4.82
CA LYS A 66 -0.24 -23.94 -4.36
C LYS A 66 0.42 -22.68 -4.93
N ASP A 67 1.74 -22.68 -5.06
CA ASP A 67 2.53 -21.57 -5.60
C ASP A 67 2.18 -21.32 -7.08
N GLU A 68 1.98 -22.39 -7.86
CA GLU A 68 1.51 -22.26 -9.24
C GLU A 68 0.10 -21.67 -9.33
N ILE A 69 -0.79 -22.03 -8.42
CA ILE A 69 -2.12 -21.43 -8.33
C ILE A 69 -2.00 -19.93 -8.01
N LEU A 70 -1.17 -19.57 -7.02
CA LEU A 70 -0.94 -18.18 -6.64
C LEU A 70 -0.43 -17.35 -7.81
N LEU A 71 0.61 -17.84 -8.50
CA LEU A 71 1.15 -17.15 -9.68
C LEU A 71 0.11 -16.98 -10.77
N ALA A 72 -0.72 -18.01 -11.04
CA ALA A 72 -1.80 -17.91 -12.01
C ALA A 72 -2.92 -16.94 -11.58
N VAL A 73 -3.19 -16.82 -10.28
CA VAL A 73 -4.09 -15.79 -9.75
C VAL A 73 -3.49 -14.41 -9.97
N VAL A 74 -2.21 -14.20 -9.63
CA VAL A 74 -1.50 -12.93 -9.85
C VAL A 74 -1.48 -12.54 -11.34
N GLU A 75 -1.20 -13.48 -12.23
CA GLU A 75 -1.22 -13.25 -13.69
C GLU A 75 -2.60 -12.84 -14.19
N ARG A 76 -3.67 -13.49 -13.69
CA ARG A 76 -5.05 -13.14 -14.05
C ARG A 76 -5.43 -11.72 -13.66
N PHE A 77 -4.87 -11.17 -12.59
CA PHE A 77 -5.05 -9.78 -12.17
C PHE A 77 -4.09 -8.81 -12.89
N GLY A 78 -2.93 -9.31 -13.31
CA GLY A 78 -1.88 -8.52 -13.96
C GLY A 78 -2.11 -8.24 -15.43
N SER A 79 -3.04 -8.93 -16.09
CA SER A 79 -3.39 -8.65 -17.49
C SER A 79 -4.23 -7.38 -17.56
N VAL A 80 -3.57 -6.22 -17.56
CA VAL A 80 -4.16 -4.99 -18.08
C VAL A 80 -4.24 -5.20 -19.58
N ASP A 81 -5.45 -5.38 -20.11
CA ASP A 81 -5.66 -5.46 -21.54
C ASP A 81 -5.61 -4.01 -22.07
N LEU A 82 -4.40 -3.53 -22.34
CA LEU A 82 -4.16 -2.20 -22.90
C LEU A 82 -4.57 -2.13 -24.40
N ASP A 83 -4.90 -3.28 -24.99
CA ASP A 83 -5.31 -3.37 -26.39
C ASP A 83 -6.82 -3.10 -26.58
N ASP A 84 -7.60 -2.86 -25.50
CA ASP A 84 -9.00 -2.48 -25.64
C ASP A 84 -9.12 -0.95 -25.89
N PRO A 85 -9.45 -0.52 -27.12
CA PRO A 85 -9.57 0.91 -27.42
C PRO A 85 -10.67 1.63 -26.62
N ALA A 86 -11.61 0.90 -26.01
CA ALA A 86 -12.65 1.46 -25.17
C ALA A 86 -12.09 2.01 -23.84
N ASP A 87 -10.93 1.52 -23.41
CA ASP A 87 -10.29 1.91 -22.16
C ASP A 87 -9.50 3.23 -22.25
N VAL A 88 -9.34 3.79 -23.46
CA VAL A 88 -8.43 4.93 -23.74
C VAL A 88 -9.19 6.17 -24.22
N SER A 89 -10.52 6.14 -24.22
CA SER A 89 -11.32 7.16 -24.94
C SER A 89 -11.50 8.50 -24.22
N GLU A 90 -11.31 8.59 -22.91
CA GLU A 90 -11.42 9.85 -22.15
C GLU A 90 -10.36 9.93 -21.04
N GLY A 91 -9.55 10.98 -21.05
CA GLY A 91 -8.55 11.25 -20.02
C GLY A 91 -7.28 10.37 -20.10
N LEU A 92 -6.58 10.21 -18.98
CA LEU A 92 -5.34 9.41 -18.89
C LEU A 92 -5.56 7.88 -18.86
N GLY A 93 -6.80 7.41 -18.93
CA GLY A 93 -7.13 5.99 -18.86
C GLY A 93 -6.95 5.34 -17.48
N ILE A 94 -6.33 6.05 -16.54
CA ILE A 94 -6.06 5.56 -15.17
C ILE A 94 -7.36 5.32 -14.42
N VAL A 95 -8.31 6.25 -14.55
CA VAL A 95 -9.63 6.18 -13.91
C VAL A 95 -10.41 4.97 -14.45
N ALA A 96 -10.41 4.75 -15.76
CA ALA A 96 -11.10 3.61 -16.36
C ALA A 96 -10.53 2.26 -15.90
N ILE A 97 -9.20 2.16 -15.74
CA ILE A 97 -8.57 0.96 -15.18
C ILE A 97 -8.99 0.79 -13.71
N ALA A 98 -9.04 1.86 -12.93
CA ALA A 98 -9.44 1.81 -11.52
C ALA A 98 -10.91 1.40 -11.37
N GLU A 99 -11.83 1.92 -12.19
CA GLU A 99 -13.24 1.53 -12.25
C GLU A 99 -13.38 0.04 -12.53
N ARG A 100 -12.72 -0.46 -13.57
CA ARG A 100 -12.71 -1.88 -13.90
C ARG A 100 -12.18 -2.77 -12.79
N ASN A 101 -11.13 -2.32 -12.09
CA ASN A 101 -10.60 -3.05 -10.94
C ASN A 101 -11.58 -3.04 -9.76
N ALA A 102 -12.28 -1.93 -9.53
CA ALA A 102 -13.31 -1.80 -8.49
C ALA A 102 -14.52 -2.70 -8.74
N GLU A 103 -14.85 -2.98 -10.01
CA GLU A 103 -15.93 -3.91 -10.39
C GLU A 103 -15.57 -5.39 -10.19
N ARG A 104 -14.29 -5.72 -9.97
CA ARG A 104 -13.83 -7.10 -9.73
C ARG A 104 -13.91 -7.46 -8.25
N PRO A 105 -14.82 -8.35 -7.82
CA PRO A 105 -14.94 -8.72 -6.42
C PRO A 105 -13.64 -9.28 -5.85
N GLY A 106 -13.24 -8.78 -4.67
CA GLY A 106 -12.04 -9.24 -3.96
C GLY A 106 -10.70 -8.82 -4.60
N TYR A 107 -10.72 -7.93 -5.62
CA TYR A 107 -9.48 -7.48 -6.25
C TYR A 107 -8.60 -6.68 -5.30
N LEU A 108 -9.19 -5.68 -4.62
CA LEU A 108 -8.46 -4.79 -3.70
C LEU A 108 -7.87 -5.57 -2.53
N GLU A 109 -8.67 -6.44 -1.93
CA GLU A 109 -8.28 -7.27 -0.80
C GLU A 109 -7.13 -8.20 -1.19
N LEU A 110 -7.25 -8.91 -2.31
CA LEU A 110 -6.22 -9.83 -2.78
C LEU A 110 -4.93 -9.09 -3.14
N PHE A 111 -5.03 -7.99 -3.89
CA PHE A 111 -3.86 -7.22 -4.30
C PHE A 111 -3.10 -6.68 -3.08
N SER A 112 -3.81 -6.06 -2.15
CA SER A 112 -3.20 -5.52 -0.91
C SER A 112 -2.56 -6.63 -0.08
N ALA A 113 -3.24 -7.75 0.14
CA ALA A 113 -2.68 -8.88 0.88
C ALA A 113 -1.41 -9.43 0.22
N LEU A 114 -1.44 -9.63 -1.11
CA LEU A 114 -0.28 -10.13 -1.85
C LEU A 114 0.87 -9.12 -1.92
N ALA A 115 0.59 -7.82 -2.01
CA ALA A 115 1.63 -6.80 -2.00
C ALA A 115 2.44 -6.84 -0.69
N GLY A 116 1.78 -7.08 0.45
CA GLY A 116 2.44 -7.28 1.74
C GLY A 116 3.14 -8.64 1.86
N GLU A 117 2.43 -9.76 1.64
CA GLU A 117 3.00 -11.12 1.81
C GLU A 117 4.17 -11.38 0.87
N ALA A 118 4.05 -10.99 -0.41
CA ALA A 118 5.08 -11.20 -1.42
C ALA A 118 6.27 -10.25 -1.30
N ALA A 119 6.21 -9.26 -0.43
CA ALA A 119 7.35 -8.37 -0.14
C ALA A 119 8.51 -9.12 0.56
N VAL A 120 8.22 -10.24 1.22
CA VAL A 120 9.27 -11.11 1.78
C VAL A 120 9.96 -11.87 0.65
N ALA A 121 11.30 -11.74 0.53
CA ALA A 121 12.08 -12.30 -0.58
C ALA A 121 11.97 -13.83 -0.77
N SER A 122 11.64 -14.58 0.30
CA SER A 122 11.43 -16.03 0.23
C SER A 122 10.02 -16.42 -0.26
N HIS A 123 9.12 -15.46 -0.44
CA HIS A 123 7.76 -15.74 -0.88
C HIS A 123 7.72 -16.13 -2.37
N PRO A 124 6.96 -17.17 -2.78
CA PRO A 124 6.94 -17.66 -4.16
C PRO A 124 6.58 -16.60 -5.22
N ALA A 125 5.74 -15.62 -4.86
CA ALA A 125 5.34 -14.54 -5.75
C ALA A 125 6.27 -13.32 -5.73
N HIS A 126 7.33 -13.29 -4.90
CA HIS A 126 8.19 -12.11 -4.76
C HIS A 126 8.72 -11.59 -6.10
N GLU A 127 9.42 -12.45 -6.85
CA GLU A 127 10.01 -12.07 -8.15
C GLU A 127 8.96 -11.69 -9.18
N ARG A 128 7.78 -12.32 -9.17
CA ARG A 128 6.70 -11.98 -10.09
C ARG A 128 6.09 -10.61 -9.76
N MET A 129 5.89 -10.31 -8.46
CA MET A 129 5.41 -8.99 -8.03
C MET A 129 6.42 -7.89 -8.32
N ARG A 130 7.71 -8.15 -8.08
CA ARG A 130 8.79 -7.23 -8.44
C ARG A 130 8.83 -6.94 -9.94
N ALA A 131 8.76 -7.99 -10.78
CA ALA A 131 8.70 -7.84 -12.23
C ALA A 131 7.47 -7.03 -12.67
N ARG A 132 6.30 -7.29 -12.05
CA ARG A 132 5.08 -6.53 -12.30
C ARG A 132 5.25 -5.03 -12.03
N TYR A 133 5.87 -4.64 -10.91
CA TYR A 133 6.13 -3.21 -10.63
C TYR A 133 7.02 -2.57 -11.70
N VAL A 134 8.05 -3.28 -12.17
CA VAL A 134 8.92 -2.79 -13.27
C VAL A 134 8.15 -2.66 -14.59
N GLU A 135 7.33 -3.66 -14.94
CA GLU A 135 6.48 -3.64 -16.13
C GLU A 135 5.50 -2.46 -16.10
N LEU A 136 4.77 -2.29 -14.98
CA LEU A 136 3.82 -1.21 -14.79
C LEU A 136 4.50 0.17 -14.83
N LEU A 137 5.66 0.32 -14.21
CA LEU A 137 6.42 1.57 -14.24
C LEU A 137 6.81 1.96 -15.67
N ASN A 138 7.27 1.01 -16.48
CA ASN A 138 7.62 1.28 -17.88
C ASN A 138 6.38 1.65 -18.71
N LEU A 139 5.31 0.87 -18.62
CA LEU A 139 4.05 1.14 -19.31
C LEU A 139 3.46 2.50 -18.93
N SER A 140 3.41 2.80 -17.62
CA SER A 140 2.89 4.09 -17.14
C SER A 140 3.79 5.26 -17.57
N THR A 141 5.12 5.07 -17.63
CA THR A 141 6.04 6.11 -18.12
C THR A 141 5.78 6.43 -19.58
N ASP A 142 5.66 5.39 -20.43
CA ASP A 142 5.39 5.56 -21.86
C ASP A 142 4.01 6.21 -22.09
N TRP A 143 3.02 5.81 -21.32
CA TRP A 143 1.69 6.39 -21.33
C TRP A 143 1.66 7.86 -20.94
N LEU A 144 2.33 8.23 -19.85
CA LEU A 144 2.44 9.64 -19.41
C LEU A 144 3.20 10.48 -20.46
N ALA A 145 4.21 9.91 -21.14
CA ALA A 145 4.93 10.59 -22.21
C ALA A 145 4.03 10.88 -23.43
N TRP A 146 3.22 9.91 -23.82
CA TRP A 146 2.22 10.11 -24.87
C TRP A 146 1.20 11.16 -24.44
N SER A 147 0.63 11.06 -23.24
CA SER A 147 -0.36 11.99 -22.70
C SER A 147 0.18 13.43 -22.60
N GLN A 148 1.47 13.59 -22.28
CA GLN A 148 2.12 14.92 -22.29
C GLN A 148 2.25 15.46 -23.71
N SER A 149 2.55 14.61 -24.71
CA SER A 149 2.63 15.03 -26.12
C SER A 149 1.28 15.48 -26.67
N GLU A 150 0.17 14.93 -26.16
CA GLU A 150 -1.20 15.34 -26.49
C GLU A 150 -1.69 16.54 -25.66
N GLY A 151 -0.87 17.06 -24.75
CA GLY A 151 -1.20 18.23 -23.91
C GLY A 151 -2.13 17.92 -22.74
N MET A 152 -2.34 16.67 -22.40
CA MET A 152 -3.15 16.25 -21.25
C MET A 152 -2.40 16.36 -19.92
N ILE A 153 -1.08 16.37 -19.96
CA ILE A 153 -0.20 16.50 -18.78
C ILE A 153 0.66 17.75 -18.92
N GLY A 154 0.80 18.49 -17.82
CA GLY A 154 1.62 19.69 -17.74
C GLY A 154 3.10 19.42 -18.06
N ALA A 155 3.72 20.37 -18.79
CA ALA A 155 5.15 20.29 -19.11
C ALA A 155 6.03 20.42 -17.87
N GLY A 156 7.26 19.87 -17.96
CA GLY A 156 8.27 20.01 -16.92
C GLY A 156 8.23 18.95 -15.82
N ARG A 157 7.35 17.92 -15.93
CA ARG A 157 7.32 16.76 -15.04
C ARG A 157 8.38 15.73 -15.42
N ASP A 158 9.06 15.16 -14.43
CA ASP A 158 9.81 13.90 -14.60
C ASP A 158 8.81 12.76 -14.68
N LEU A 159 8.52 12.31 -15.91
CA LEU A 159 7.43 11.37 -16.20
C LEU A 159 7.67 9.99 -15.56
N ARG A 160 8.92 9.56 -15.45
CA ARG A 160 9.23 8.28 -14.79
C ARG A 160 9.02 8.37 -13.28
N ALA A 161 9.48 9.44 -12.67
CA ALA A 161 9.24 9.68 -11.25
C ALA A 161 7.75 9.90 -10.96
N GLU A 162 7.00 10.54 -11.87
CA GLU A 162 5.55 10.72 -11.77
C GLU A 162 4.81 9.39 -11.87
N ALA A 163 5.17 8.54 -12.85
CA ALA A 163 4.60 7.19 -12.99
C ALA A 163 4.80 6.35 -11.73
N LEU A 164 5.97 6.43 -11.10
CA LEU A 164 6.27 5.74 -9.85
C LEU A 164 5.40 6.28 -8.70
N ARG A 165 5.32 7.60 -8.53
CA ARG A 165 4.48 8.23 -7.49
C ARG A 165 3.00 7.89 -7.68
N LEU A 166 2.52 7.92 -8.91
CA LEU A 166 1.14 7.56 -9.23
C LEU A 166 0.83 6.11 -8.89
N ALA A 167 1.70 5.16 -9.28
CA ALA A 167 1.55 3.75 -8.94
C ALA A 167 1.59 3.53 -7.41
N ALA A 168 2.52 4.19 -6.71
CA ALA A 168 2.61 4.11 -5.26
C ALA A 168 1.37 4.69 -4.58
N ALA A 169 0.91 5.89 -4.98
CA ALA A 169 -0.30 6.48 -4.43
C ALA A 169 -1.53 5.60 -4.69
N TRP A 170 -1.62 4.97 -5.86
CA TRP A 170 -2.70 4.03 -6.16
C TRP A 170 -2.70 2.84 -5.20
N ASP A 171 -1.55 2.19 -4.99
CA ASP A 171 -1.43 1.07 -4.03
C ASP A 171 -1.86 1.51 -2.62
N GLY A 172 -1.41 2.68 -2.16
CA GLY A 172 -1.79 3.22 -0.87
C GLY A 172 -3.27 3.62 -0.78
N LEU A 173 -3.86 4.17 -1.85
CA LEU A 173 -5.31 4.46 -1.90
C LEU A 173 -6.15 3.19 -1.79
N GLN A 174 -5.73 2.10 -2.43
CA GLN A 174 -6.40 0.80 -2.29
C GLN A 174 -6.36 0.32 -0.83
N LEU A 175 -5.20 0.45 -0.19
CA LEU A 175 -5.04 0.11 1.22
C LEU A 175 -5.93 0.98 2.13
N LEU A 176 -5.92 2.30 1.93
CA LEU A 176 -6.76 3.23 2.69
C LEU A 176 -8.25 2.95 2.51
N GLN A 177 -8.70 2.65 1.28
CA GLN A 177 -10.10 2.34 1.02
C GLN A 177 -10.57 1.09 1.76
N LEU A 178 -9.71 0.08 1.94
CA LEU A 178 -10.05 -1.14 2.69
C LEU A 178 -10.29 -0.85 4.18
N TYR A 179 -9.58 0.13 4.75
CA TYR A 179 -9.78 0.55 6.15
C TYR A 179 -10.87 1.62 6.31
N LEU A 180 -11.00 2.51 5.33
CA LEU A 180 -11.86 3.71 5.39
C LEU A 180 -12.71 3.84 4.12
N PRO A 181 -13.61 2.89 3.84
CA PRO A 181 -14.34 2.81 2.56
C PRO A 181 -15.33 3.97 2.33
N GLY A 182 -15.64 4.76 3.35
CA GLY A 182 -16.47 5.97 3.23
C GLY A 182 -15.64 7.20 2.83
N PRO A 183 -14.66 7.61 3.65
CA PRO A 183 -13.85 8.80 3.42
C PRO A 183 -12.90 8.69 2.22
N VAL A 184 -12.33 7.51 1.95
CA VAL A 184 -11.36 7.32 0.88
C VAL A 184 -11.91 6.37 -0.18
N GLN A 185 -11.89 6.81 -1.43
CA GLN A 185 -12.27 6.01 -2.58
C GLN A 185 -11.25 6.18 -3.70
N VAL A 186 -10.73 5.07 -4.22
CA VAL A 186 -9.65 5.05 -5.22
C VAL A 186 -10.04 5.82 -6.48
N VAL A 187 -11.19 5.50 -7.08
CA VAL A 187 -11.61 6.09 -8.36
C VAL A 187 -11.75 7.61 -8.30
N PRO A 188 -12.52 8.20 -7.35
CA PRO A 188 -12.60 9.64 -7.21
C PRO A 188 -11.25 10.31 -6.91
N ALA A 189 -10.40 9.70 -6.09
CA ALA A 189 -9.09 10.26 -5.75
C ALA A 189 -8.17 10.30 -6.98
N LEU A 190 -8.13 9.24 -7.79
CA LEU A 190 -7.37 9.22 -9.03
C LEU A 190 -7.92 10.22 -10.04
N ALA A 191 -9.24 10.34 -10.20
CA ALA A 191 -9.87 11.29 -11.10
C ALA A 191 -9.54 12.76 -10.73
N GLN A 192 -9.55 13.08 -9.44
CA GLN A 192 -9.14 14.40 -8.96
C GLN A 192 -7.66 14.65 -9.23
N HIS A 193 -6.79 13.69 -8.94
CA HIS A 193 -5.35 13.83 -9.18
C HIS A 193 -5.01 13.96 -10.66
N GLU A 194 -5.72 13.29 -11.54
CA GLU A 194 -5.57 13.41 -12.99
C GLU A 194 -5.76 14.87 -13.46
N THR A 195 -6.71 15.58 -12.87
CA THR A 195 -6.90 17.03 -13.19
C THR A 195 -5.73 17.89 -12.73
N LEU A 196 -5.04 17.51 -11.64
CA LEU A 196 -3.86 18.21 -11.14
C LEU A 196 -2.62 17.95 -12.02
N LEU A 197 -2.50 16.76 -12.61
CA LEU A 197 -1.42 16.43 -13.54
C LEU A 197 -1.46 17.27 -14.82
N ALA A 198 -2.60 17.80 -15.21
CA ALA A 198 -2.74 18.68 -16.36
C ALA A 198 -2.01 20.03 -16.18
N CYS A 199 -1.73 20.42 -14.93
CA CYS A 199 -0.96 21.60 -14.61
C CYS A 199 0.54 21.32 -14.54
N PRO A 200 1.42 22.28 -14.89
CA PRO A 200 2.85 22.17 -14.59
C PRO A 200 3.10 21.95 -13.10
N PRO A 201 4.18 21.24 -12.69
CA PRO A 201 4.50 21.04 -11.29
C PRO A 201 4.73 22.38 -10.57
N GLY A 202 4.23 22.47 -9.34
CA GLY A 202 4.31 23.71 -8.55
C GLY A 202 3.53 24.88 -9.14
N SER A 203 2.57 24.61 -10.07
CA SER A 203 1.73 25.67 -10.64
C SER A 203 0.67 26.12 -9.65
N GLY A 204 0.50 27.42 -9.56
CA GLY A 204 -0.49 28.06 -8.69
C GLY A 204 -0.12 29.51 -8.48
N ALA A 205 -1.05 30.31 -7.95
CA ALA A 205 -0.68 31.65 -7.52
C ALA A 205 0.39 31.52 -6.43
N ALA A 206 1.55 32.06 -6.68
CA ALA A 206 2.58 32.13 -5.66
C ALA A 206 1.95 32.71 -4.39
N ALA A 207 2.12 32.05 -3.29
CA ALA A 207 1.77 32.61 -2.00
C ALA A 207 2.47 33.97 -1.86
N GLY A 208 1.77 34.94 -1.31
CA GLY A 208 2.37 36.22 -0.94
C GLY A 208 3.53 36.02 0.06
N PRO A 209 4.08 37.08 0.62
CA PRO A 209 5.08 36.95 1.67
C PRO A 209 4.52 36.10 2.82
N PRO A 210 5.39 35.34 3.53
CA PRO A 210 4.94 34.54 4.65
C PRO A 210 4.14 35.38 5.63
N PRO A 211 3.08 34.83 6.23
CA PRO A 211 2.31 35.53 7.24
C PRO A 211 3.21 35.88 8.44
N ASP A 212 2.96 37.02 9.10
CA ASP A 212 3.69 37.41 10.32
C ASP A 212 3.56 36.36 11.45
N ALA A 213 2.45 35.66 11.47
CA ALA A 213 2.21 34.52 12.34
C ALA A 213 1.56 33.38 11.53
N PRO A 214 2.20 32.20 11.43
CA PRO A 214 1.63 31.05 10.74
C PRO A 214 0.37 30.55 11.44
N ALA A 215 -0.50 29.87 10.69
CA ALA A 215 -1.66 29.21 11.24
C ALA A 215 -1.24 28.13 12.27
N PRO A 216 -2.01 27.93 13.35
CA PRO A 216 -1.69 26.94 14.35
C PRO A 216 -1.73 25.54 13.75
N LEU A 217 -0.67 24.74 14.02
CA LEU A 217 -0.62 23.36 13.61
C LEU A 217 -1.43 22.47 14.56
N PRO A 218 -2.10 21.43 14.04
CA PRO A 218 -2.71 20.41 14.88
C PRO A 218 -1.64 19.67 15.68
N ALA A 219 -1.98 19.18 16.87
CA ALA A 219 -1.15 18.22 17.56
C ALA A 219 -1.11 16.91 16.76
N LEU A 220 0.09 16.41 16.46
CA LEU A 220 0.27 15.07 15.86
C LEU A 220 0.08 14.02 16.94
N ASP A 221 -1.17 13.72 17.26
CA ASP A 221 -1.53 12.66 18.22
C ASP A 221 -1.82 11.38 17.44
N LEU A 222 -0.77 10.62 17.14
CA LEU A 222 -0.86 9.28 16.55
C LEU A 222 -1.00 8.20 17.62
N GLU A 223 -0.81 8.55 18.89
CA GLU A 223 -0.88 7.59 19.99
C GLU A 223 -2.35 7.22 20.29
N PRO A 224 -2.66 5.92 20.46
CA PRO A 224 -3.89 5.53 21.13
C PRO A 224 -3.83 6.06 22.57
N GLU A 225 -4.97 6.48 23.14
CA GLU A 225 -5.08 6.75 24.58
C GLU A 225 -4.59 5.50 25.33
N GLU A 226 -3.37 5.55 25.84
CA GLU A 226 -2.83 4.47 26.68
C GLU A 226 -3.49 4.55 28.05
N ASP A 227 -4.12 3.45 28.45
CA ASP A 227 -4.30 3.15 29.88
C ASP A 227 -2.89 3.16 30.51
N ALA A 228 -2.65 4.14 31.37
CA ALA A 228 -1.33 4.34 31.99
C ALA A 228 -0.84 3.03 32.61
N VAL A 229 0.19 2.42 32.01
CA VAL A 229 0.77 1.16 32.50
C VAL A 229 1.45 1.45 33.85
N GLU A 230 0.73 1.21 34.94
CA GLU A 230 1.30 1.24 36.28
C GLU A 230 2.36 0.14 36.42
N GLY A 231 3.60 0.50 36.69
CA GLY A 231 4.68 -0.46 36.90
C GLY A 231 5.98 0.16 37.42
N TYR A 232 6.79 -0.66 38.10
CA TYR A 232 8.13 -0.28 38.56
C TYR A 232 9.06 -0.02 37.37
N ALA A 233 10.02 0.91 37.52
CA ALA A 233 10.98 1.31 36.49
C ALA A 233 11.66 0.13 35.75
N LYS A 234 12.08 -0.91 36.46
CA LYS A 234 12.67 -2.14 35.89
C LYS A 234 11.68 -2.94 35.05
N GLY A 235 10.38 -2.89 35.38
CA GLY A 235 9.31 -3.53 34.56
C GLY A 235 9.12 -2.82 33.24
N ARG A 236 9.09 -1.48 33.25
CA ARG A 236 8.99 -0.67 32.02
C ARG A 236 10.20 -0.85 31.12
N GLU A 237 11.43 -0.84 31.66
CA GLU A 237 12.64 -1.09 30.88
C GLU A 237 12.63 -2.48 30.21
N ARG A 238 12.19 -3.50 30.95
CA ARG A 238 12.07 -4.86 30.40
C ARG A 238 11.00 -4.95 29.33
N ARG A 239 9.85 -4.30 29.54
CA ARG A 239 8.77 -4.22 28.54
C ARG A 239 9.26 -3.55 27.25
N GLY A 240 10.00 -2.43 27.35
CA GLY A 240 10.60 -1.75 26.21
C GLY A 240 11.58 -2.63 25.44
N ARG A 241 12.44 -3.41 26.13
CA ARG A 241 13.34 -4.38 25.47
C ARG A 241 12.57 -5.48 24.72
N ILE A 242 11.51 -6.01 25.33
CA ILE A 242 10.65 -7.02 24.67
C ILE A 242 10.05 -6.44 23.40
N ILE A 243 9.52 -5.21 23.43
CA ILE A 243 8.95 -4.54 22.25
C ILE A 243 10.02 -4.38 21.16
N ALA A 244 11.20 -3.85 21.49
CA ALA A 244 12.28 -3.63 20.53
C ALA A 244 12.76 -4.93 19.87
N ASP A 245 12.88 -6.02 20.63
CA ASP A 245 13.29 -7.32 20.11
C ASP A 245 12.17 -7.98 19.27
N ALA A 246 10.90 -7.84 19.70
CA ALA A 246 9.75 -8.30 18.94
C ALA A 246 9.61 -7.56 17.61
N THR A 247 9.85 -6.24 17.61
CA THR A 247 9.87 -5.43 16.37
C THR A 247 10.86 -5.99 15.36
N ARG A 248 12.11 -6.24 15.79
CA ARG A 248 13.14 -6.82 14.92
C ARG A 248 12.77 -8.21 14.43
N LEU A 249 12.17 -9.03 15.27
CA LEU A 249 11.77 -10.39 14.91
C LEU A 249 10.61 -10.39 13.91
N PHE A 250 9.59 -9.57 14.14
CA PHE A 250 8.47 -9.41 13.20
C PHE A 250 8.93 -8.86 11.85
N ALA A 251 9.92 -7.97 11.83
CA ALA A 251 10.51 -7.45 10.62
C ALA A 251 11.24 -8.52 9.80
N THR A 252 12.00 -9.40 10.47
CA THR A 252 12.87 -10.36 9.78
C THR A 252 12.19 -11.68 9.45
N GLU A 253 11.26 -12.13 10.28
CA GLU A 253 10.61 -13.44 10.17
C GLU A 253 9.13 -13.34 9.79
N GLY A 254 8.55 -12.15 9.86
CA GLY A 254 7.12 -11.91 9.66
C GLY A 254 6.31 -12.14 10.94
N TYR A 255 5.20 -11.40 11.09
CA TYR A 255 4.30 -11.57 12.23
C TYR A 255 3.68 -12.97 12.23
N GLY A 256 3.18 -13.45 11.09
CA GLY A 256 2.52 -14.75 10.98
C GLY A 256 3.37 -15.90 11.48
N ASP A 257 4.63 -15.95 11.06
CA ASP A 257 5.55 -17.07 11.31
C ASP A 257 6.24 -17.01 12.70
N THR A 258 6.16 -15.88 13.40
CA THR A 258 6.76 -15.71 14.73
C THR A 258 5.82 -16.17 15.85
N SER A 259 6.30 -16.98 16.79
CA SER A 259 5.55 -17.37 17.97
C SER A 259 6.00 -16.61 19.22
N MET A 260 5.15 -16.56 20.26
CA MET A 260 5.53 -16.03 21.58
C MET A 260 6.74 -16.75 22.20
N ARG A 261 7.00 -17.98 21.78
CA ARG A 261 8.20 -18.72 22.22
C ARG A 261 9.45 -18.16 21.54
N ASP A 262 9.40 -17.89 20.26
CA ASP A 262 10.52 -17.36 19.50
C ASP A 262 10.89 -15.96 20.01
N VAL A 263 9.89 -15.13 20.32
CA VAL A 263 10.09 -13.85 20.99
C VAL A 263 10.78 -14.04 22.35
N ALA A 264 10.30 -14.94 23.20
CA ALA A 264 10.90 -15.19 24.52
C ALA A 264 12.35 -15.65 24.42
N GLU A 265 12.66 -16.54 23.49
CA GLU A 265 14.03 -17.02 23.23
C GLU A 265 14.94 -15.89 22.72
N ARG A 266 14.46 -15.04 21.82
CA ARG A 266 15.21 -13.92 21.25
C ARG A 266 15.52 -12.86 22.32
N VAL A 267 14.52 -12.49 23.12
CA VAL A 267 14.66 -11.50 24.21
C VAL A 267 15.50 -12.05 25.40
N GLY A 268 15.64 -13.37 25.48
CA GLY A 268 16.32 -14.01 26.59
C GLY A 268 15.52 -14.00 27.90
N VAL A 269 14.19 -14.09 27.82
CA VAL A 269 13.29 -14.17 28.97
C VAL A 269 12.54 -15.50 28.99
N SER A 270 12.04 -15.88 30.19
CA SER A 270 11.16 -17.05 30.28
C SER A 270 9.81 -16.76 29.62
N LYS A 271 9.16 -17.80 29.07
CA LYS A 271 7.80 -17.69 28.51
C LYS A 271 6.81 -17.09 29.52
N SER A 272 6.92 -17.46 30.82
CA SER A 272 6.09 -16.88 31.89
C SER A 272 6.33 -15.40 32.09
N THR A 273 7.57 -14.94 31.95
CA THR A 273 7.90 -13.51 32.03
C THR A 273 7.30 -12.75 30.86
N LEU A 274 7.38 -13.31 29.64
CA LEU A 274 6.77 -12.69 28.46
C LEU A 274 5.26 -12.55 28.62
N PHE A 275 4.57 -13.63 29.03
CA PHE A 275 3.12 -13.62 29.28
C PHE A 275 2.68 -12.75 30.45
N HIS A 276 3.59 -12.41 31.36
CA HIS A 276 3.33 -11.43 32.40
C HIS A 276 3.26 -9.99 31.85
N HIS A 277 4.01 -9.70 30.79
CA HIS A 277 4.02 -8.37 30.15
C HIS A 277 3.01 -8.24 29.02
N PHE A 278 2.72 -9.33 28.29
CA PHE A 278 1.82 -9.37 27.13
C PHE A 278 0.99 -10.65 27.19
N ALA A 279 -0.31 -10.51 27.36
CA ALA A 279 -1.21 -11.65 27.52
C ALA A 279 -1.30 -12.51 26.25
N SER A 280 -1.09 -11.90 25.08
CA SER A 280 -1.16 -12.55 23.77
C SER A 280 -0.10 -11.99 22.81
N LYS A 281 0.03 -12.62 21.65
CA LYS A 281 0.87 -12.13 20.54
C LYS A 281 0.28 -10.85 19.94
N GLU A 282 -1.03 -10.74 19.94
CA GLU A 282 -1.80 -9.59 19.50
C GLU A 282 -1.55 -8.36 20.40
N ASP A 283 -1.52 -8.55 21.72
CA ASP A 283 -1.17 -7.48 22.67
C ASP A 283 0.27 -6.97 22.47
N LEU A 284 1.20 -7.90 22.18
CA LEU A 284 2.58 -7.54 21.87
C LEU A 284 2.66 -6.78 20.54
N LEU A 285 1.91 -7.20 19.52
CA LEU A 285 1.82 -6.50 18.24
C LEU A 285 1.29 -5.09 18.43
N GLY A 286 0.20 -4.92 19.15
CA GLY A 286 -0.35 -3.58 19.48
C GLY A 286 0.70 -2.67 20.12
N ALA A 287 1.46 -3.20 21.08
CA ALA A 287 2.52 -2.44 21.74
C ALA A 287 3.70 -2.08 20.80
N VAL A 288 4.05 -2.95 19.84
CA VAL A 288 5.06 -2.66 18.82
C VAL A 288 4.60 -1.52 17.91
N LEU A 289 3.35 -1.56 17.45
CA LEU A 289 2.78 -0.53 16.59
C LEU A 289 2.64 0.81 17.31
N THR A 290 2.18 0.79 18.57
CA THR A 290 2.11 2.00 19.41
C THR A 290 3.49 2.62 19.65
N ALA A 291 4.50 1.82 19.95
CA ALA A 291 5.87 2.33 20.15
C ALA A 291 6.44 3.00 18.87
N ARG A 292 6.11 2.46 17.70
CA ARG A 292 6.47 3.09 16.42
C ARG A 292 5.78 4.45 16.24
N ASP A 293 4.49 4.52 16.50
CA ASP A 293 3.74 5.76 16.34
C ASP A 293 4.24 6.85 17.28
N ALA A 294 4.59 6.51 18.53
CA ALA A 294 5.23 7.42 19.48
C ALA A 294 6.53 8.00 18.94
N GLN A 295 7.41 7.16 18.38
CA GLN A 295 8.67 7.62 17.77
C GLN A 295 8.44 8.60 16.61
N ILE A 296 7.44 8.34 15.77
CA ILE A 296 7.09 9.23 14.64
C ILE A 296 6.53 10.56 15.19
N SER A 297 5.61 10.52 16.15
CA SER A 297 5.03 11.71 16.77
C SER A 297 6.08 12.59 17.44
N ASP A 298 7.02 11.99 18.16
CA ASP A 298 8.15 12.71 18.79
C ASP A 298 9.04 13.38 17.75
N ALA A 299 9.39 12.68 16.67
CA ALA A 299 10.25 13.20 15.61
C ALA A 299 9.58 14.38 14.88
N VAL A 300 8.29 14.27 14.59
CA VAL A 300 7.51 15.33 13.91
C VAL A 300 7.27 16.52 14.86
N THR A 301 7.00 16.27 16.14
CA THR A 301 6.81 17.34 17.14
C THR A 301 8.10 18.16 17.32
N LEU A 302 9.27 17.51 17.32
CA LEU A 302 10.57 18.19 17.38
C LEU A 302 10.85 19.02 16.11
N ALA A 303 10.35 18.57 14.94
CA ALA A 303 10.48 19.30 13.67
C ALA A 303 9.45 20.43 13.52
N ALA A 304 8.29 20.33 14.16
CA ALA A 304 7.12 21.20 13.95
C ALA A 304 7.15 22.54 14.71
N ALA A 305 8.32 23.10 15.01
CA ALA A 305 8.41 24.41 15.66
C ALA A 305 8.04 25.62 14.76
N GLY A 306 7.53 25.38 13.53
CA GLY A 306 7.35 26.38 12.50
C GLY A 306 5.95 26.41 11.87
N SER A 307 5.91 26.43 10.54
CA SER A 307 4.70 26.50 9.71
C SER A 307 4.30 25.12 9.16
N ALA A 308 3.08 25.04 8.60
CA ALA A 308 2.60 23.84 7.89
C ALA A 308 3.53 23.44 6.73
N ARG A 309 4.06 24.44 6.00
CA ARG A 309 5.08 24.22 4.94
C ARG A 309 6.32 23.52 5.49
N GLU A 310 6.92 24.06 6.55
CA GLU A 310 8.14 23.48 7.14
C GLU A 310 7.89 22.04 7.62
N LEU A 311 6.73 21.79 8.22
CA LEU A 311 6.34 20.44 8.63
C LEU A 311 6.30 19.49 7.43
N LEU A 312 5.60 19.85 6.35
CA LEU A 312 5.47 19.02 5.15
C LEU A 312 6.81 18.80 4.44
N GLU A 313 7.68 19.81 4.38
CA GLU A 313 9.02 19.71 3.81
C GLU A 313 9.94 18.77 4.62
N THR A 314 9.79 18.71 5.96
CA THR A 314 10.59 17.82 6.83
C THR A 314 10.17 16.35 6.75
N LEU A 315 8.98 16.02 6.24
CA LEU A 315 8.51 14.64 6.11
C LEU A 315 9.45 13.77 5.26
N ALA A 316 10.01 14.36 4.21
CA ALA A 316 10.93 13.67 3.31
C ALA A 316 12.22 13.21 4.04
N ASP A 317 12.75 14.06 4.93
CA ASP A 317 13.93 13.72 5.71
C ASP A 317 13.61 12.68 6.77
N GLY A 318 12.45 12.77 7.41
CA GLY A 318 11.95 11.73 8.31
C GLY A 318 11.81 10.38 7.63
N ALA A 319 11.30 10.34 6.41
CA ALA A 319 11.17 9.11 5.64
C ALA A 319 12.53 8.48 5.30
N ARG A 320 13.55 9.30 4.97
CA ARG A 320 14.93 8.81 4.73
C ARG A 320 15.56 8.25 6.01
N SER A 321 15.43 8.96 7.13
CA SER A 321 15.95 8.50 8.42
C SER A 321 15.31 7.18 8.84
N ASN A 322 13.98 7.05 8.74
CA ASN A 322 13.28 5.82 9.07
C ASN A 322 13.76 4.62 8.22
N ALA A 323 13.94 4.82 6.92
CA ALA A 323 14.42 3.76 6.03
C ALA A 323 15.89 3.37 6.29
N ALA A 324 16.72 4.31 6.72
CA ALA A 324 18.15 4.09 6.98
C ALA A 324 18.41 3.52 8.39
N ASP A 325 17.74 4.07 9.39
CA ASP A 325 18.04 3.78 10.79
C ASP A 325 17.24 2.58 11.34
N GLU A 326 15.99 2.42 10.89
CA GLU A 326 15.06 1.37 11.36
C GLU A 326 14.31 0.67 10.22
N PRO A 327 15.02 0.11 9.21
CA PRO A 327 14.38 -0.51 8.05
C PRO A 327 13.40 -1.62 8.44
N GLY A 328 13.70 -2.39 9.48
CA GLY A 328 12.84 -3.44 9.97
C GLY A 328 11.49 -2.94 10.50
N LEU A 329 11.43 -1.73 11.05
CA LEU A 329 10.18 -1.14 11.52
C LEU A 329 9.28 -0.72 10.35
N VAL A 330 9.89 -0.17 9.28
CA VAL A 330 9.18 0.14 8.03
C VAL A 330 8.60 -1.13 7.41
N GLU A 331 9.40 -2.21 7.35
CA GLU A 331 8.99 -3.51 6.83
C GLU A 331 7.79 -4.10 7.58
N VAL A 332 7.89 -4.16 8.92
CA VAL A 332 6.77 -4.67 9.76
C VAL A 332 5.51 -3.89 9.51
N TYR A 333 5.60 -2.57 9.48
CA TYR A 333 4.44 -1.73 9.27
C TYR A 333 3.81 -1.94 7.89
N ALA A 334 4.62 -1.91 6.82
CA ALA A 334 4.13 -2.08 5.46
C ALA A 334 3.49 -3.46 5.24
N VAL A 335 4.09 -4.54 5.77
CA VAL A 335 3.52 -5.88 5.68
C VAL A 335 2.23 -5.98 6.48
N LEU A 336 2.25 -5.56 7.75
CA LEU A 336 1.09 -5.69 8.63
C LEU A 336 -0.09 -4.82 8.19
N SER A 337 0.14 -3.63 7.65
CA SER A 337 -0.93 -2.81 7.12
C SER A 337 -1.66 -3.48 5.95
N CYS A 338 -0.94 -4.27 5.16
CA CYS A 338 -1.52 -5.07 4.09
C CYS A 338 -2.23 -6.34 4.61
N GLU A 339 -1.64 -7.06 5.58
CA GLU A 339 -2.22 -8.28 6.16
C GLU A 339 -3.50 -7.98 6.96
N ALA A 340 -3.53 -6.87 7.69
CA ALA A 340 -4.62 -6.50 8.59
C ALA A 340 -5.84 -5.86 7.89
N THR A 341 -5.91 -5.92 6.57
CA THR A 341 -7.09 -5.44 5.82
C THR A 341 -8.34 -6.27 6.08
N ALA A 342 -8.20 -7.56 6.43
CA ALA A 342 -9.30 -8.40 6.85
C ALA A 342 -9.85 -7.96 8.21
N SER A 343 -11.17 -7.78 8.32
CA SER A 343 -11.83 -7.22 9.51
C SER A 343 -11.73 -8.08 10.78
N ASP A 344 -11.41 -9.36 10.63
CA ASP A 344 -11.18 -10.32 11.73
C ASP A 344 -9.71 -10.37 12.17
N HIS A 345 -8.80 -9.65 11.48
CA HIS A 345 -7.40 -9.59 11.87
C HIS A 345 -7.22 -8.74 13.15
N PRO A 346 -6.42 -9.21 14.14
CA PRO A 346 -6.26 -8.52 15.43
C PRO A 346 -5.84 -7.04 15.33
N ALA A 347 -5.03 -6.70 14.33
CA ALA A 347 -4.55 -5.33 14.11
C ALA A 347 -5.51 -4.47 13.24
N HIS A 348 -6.61 -5.02 12.70
CA HIS A 348 -7.50 -4.26 11.80
C HIS A 348 -7.98 -2.96 12.43
N ALA A 349 -8.57 -3.04 13.61
CA ALA A 349 -9.10 -1.88 14.32
C ALA A 349 -8.02 -0.85 14.69
N TYR A 350 -6.78 -1.27 14.94
CA TYR A 350 -5.65 -0.37 15.14
C TYR A 350 -5.38 0.44 13.86
N PHE A 351 -5.18 -0.22 12.72
CA PHE A 351 -4.90 0.47 11.45
C PHE A 351 -6.04 1.38 11.02
N GLN A 352 -7.29 0.95 11.20
CA GLN A 352 -8.46 1.76 10.89
C GLN A 352 -8.46 3.08 11.68
N ARG A 353 -8.27 3.03 13.00
CA ARG A 353 -8.19 4.24 13.84
C ARG A 353 -6.98 5.09 13.50
N ARG A 354 -5.83 4.45 13.28
CA ARG A 354 -4.60 5.16 12.93
C ARG A 354 -4.75 5.93 11.61
N TYR A 355 -5.27 5.29 10.58
CA TYR A 355 -5.49 5.96 9.28
C TYR A 355 -6.49 7.10 9.40
N ALA A 356 -7.58 6.94 10.12
CA ALA A 356 -8.53 8.02 10.36
C ALA A 356 -7.85 9.23 11.02
N ARG A 357 -7.11 9.03 12.11
CA ARG A 357 -6.37 10.11 12.80
C ARG A 357 -5.31 10.75 11.90
N THR A 358 -4.56 9.96 11.16
CA THR A 358 -3.53 10.46 10.25
C THR A 358 -4.14 11.34 9.17
N LEU A 359 -5.27 10.95 8.58
CA LEU A 359 -5.98 11.75 7.59
C LEU A 359 -6.52 13.05 8.19
N ASP A 360 -7.15 12.99 9.36
CA ASP A 360 -7.66 14.18 10.06
C ASP A 360 -6.51 15.16 10.35
N THR A 361 -5.37 14.64 10.82
CA THR A 361 -4.19 15.46 11.14
C THR A 361 -3.62 16.14 9.90
N PHE A 362 -3.36 15.37 8.81
CA PHE A 362 -2.80 15.96 7.59
C PHE A 362 -3.80 16.86 6.86
N THR A 363 -5.10 16.59 6.94
CA THR A 363 -6.13 17.53 6.46
C THR A 363 -5.98 18.88 7.15
N ALA A 364 -5.90 18.90 8.48
CA ALA A 364 -5.72 20.14 9.23
C ALA A 364 -4.36 20.84 8.94
N VAL A 365 -3.30 20.08 8.67
CA VAL A 365 -2.01 20.62 8.21
C VAL A 365 -2.15 21.30 6.85
N PHE A 366 -2.83 20.67 5.88
CA PHE A 366 -3.05 21.28 4.57
C PHE A 366 -4.03 22.47 4.62
N GLU A 367 -5.03 22.45 5.50
CA GLU A 367 -5.89 23.61 5.78
C GLU A 367 -5.09 24.79 6.34
N ALA A 368 -4.15 24.53 7.26
CA ALA A 368 -3.24 25.56 7.77
C ALA A 368 -2.32 26.09 6.66
N ALA A 369 -1.76 25.23 5.81
CA ALA A 369 -0.98 25.64 4.65
C ALA A 369 -1.79 26.48 3.66
N GLN A 370 -3.08 26.19 3.48
CA GLN A 370 -3.96 26.99 2.64
C GLN A 370 -4.29 28.34 3.26
N ALA A 371 -4.51 28.39 4.58
CA ALA A 371 -4.71 29.64 5.31
C ALA A 371 -3.48 30.54 5.26
N ASP A 372 -2.27 29.98 5.29
CA ASP A 372 -0.99 30.67 5.15
C ASP A 372 -0.68 31.06 3.68
N GLY A 373 -1.51 30.66 2.72
CA GLY A 373 -1.32 30.90 1.29
C GLY A 373 -0.27 30.02 0.62
N ASP A 374 0.21 28.97 1.28
CA ASP A 374 1.16 28.01 0.74
C ASP A 374 0.51 26.98 -0.16
N LEU A 375 -0.68 26.49 0.21
CA LEU A 375 -1.48 25.59 -0.62
C LEU A 375 -2.38 26.43 -1.55
N PRO A 376 -2.27 26.28 -2.88
CA PRO A 376 -3.12 27.01 -3.82
C PRO A 376 -4.62 26.73 -3.62
N PRO A 377 -5.52 27.72 -3.84
CA PRO A 377 -6.96 27.55 -3.57
C PRO A 377 -7.67 26.49 -4.41
N HIS A 378 -7.09 26.05 -5.52
CA HIS A 378 -7.64 24.99 -6.37
C HIS A 378 -7.29 23.57 -5.89
N ARG A 379 -6.39 23.44 -4.92
CA ARG A 379 -6.04 22.18 -4.28
C ARG A 379 -6.92 21.99 -3.03
N ASP A 380 -7.46 20.80 -2.91
CA ASP A 380 -8.34 20.40 -1.82
C ASP A 380 -7.51 19.80 -0.67
N PRO A 381 -7.47 20.39 0.54
CA PRO A 381 -6.74 19.86 1.69
C PRO A 381 -7.05 18.40 2.02
N VAL A 382 -8.30 17.97 1.87
CA VAL A 382 -8.71 16.58 2.16
C VAL A 382 -8.09 15.62 1.15
N HIS A 383 -8.11 16.00 -0.14
CA HIS A 383 -7.49 15.21 -1.20
C HIS A 383 -5.97 15.11 -1.01
N GLU A 384 -5.31 16.24 -0.74
CA GLU A 384 -3.84 16.26 -0.58
C GLU A 384 -3.40 15.44 0.63
N ALA A 385 -4.17 15.45 1.72
CA ALA A 385 -3.93 14.60 2.88
C ALA A 385 -4.06 13.11 2.54
N ALA A 386 -5.15 12.72 1.89
CA ALA A 386 -5.37 11.34 1.48
C ALA A 386 -4.30 10.86 0.49
N TRP A 387 -3.94 11.72 -0.47
CA TRP A 387 -2.91 11.42 -1.44
C TRP A 387 -1.51 11.28 -0.82
N LEU A 388 -1.13 12.17 0.08
CA LEU A 388 0.17 12.12 0.77
C LEU A 388 0.32 10.84 1.59
N VAL A 389 -0.71 10.47 2.36
CA VAL A 389 -0.69 9.25 3.18
C VAL A 389 -0.62 8.01 2.29
N ALA A 390 -1.44 7.96 1.24
CA ALA A 390 -1.43 6.89 0.26
C ALA A 390 -0.07 6.76 -0.45
N LEU A 391 0.49 7.88 -0.92
CA LEU A 391 1.80 7.92 -1.56
C LEU A 391 2.89 7.39 -0.63
N TRP A 392 2.89 7.80 0.64
CA TRP A 392 3.89 7.35 1.59
C TRP A 392 3.83 5.84 1.81
N ASP A 393 2.64 5.29 2.09
CA ASP A 393 2.47 3.86 2.33
C ASP A 393 2.78 3.04 1.08
N GLY A 394 2.33 3.47 -0.09
CA GLY A 394 2.64 2.80 -1.35
C GLY A 394 4.13 2.84 -1.71
N LEU A 395 4.82 3.95 -1.44
CA LEU A 395 6.28 4.02 -1.60
C LEU A 395 7.01 3.05 -0.66
N GLN A 396 6.55 2.87 0.58
CA GLN A 396 7.10 1.88 1.50
C GLN A 396 6.89 0.44 0.98
N ILE A 397 5.72 0.14 0.44
CA ILE A 397 5.44 -1.16 -0.20
C ILE A 397 6.38 -1.39 -1.39
N GLN A 398 6.51 -0.43 -2.29
CA GLN A 398 7.38 -0.55 -3.46
C GLN A 398 8.87 -0.64 -3.08
N TRP A 399 9.30 0.09 -2.04
CA TRP A 399 10.65 -0.01 -1.50
C TRP A 399 11.00 -1.42 -1.01
N MET A 400 10.03 -2.21 -0.58
CA MET A 400 10.29 -3.61 -0.21
C MET A 400 10.67 -4.49 -1.39
N TYR A 401 10.29 -4.12 -2.60
CA TYR A 401 10.65 -4.80 -3.86
C TYR A 401 11.88 -4.20 -4.54
N ASP A 402 12.15 -2.91 -4.31
CA ASP A 402 13.33 -2.21 -4.81
C ASP A 402 13.96 -1.34 -3.71
N ARG A 403 14.97 -1.87 -3.04
CA ARG A 403 15.69 -1.22 -1.94
C ARG A 403 16.51 0.01 -2.38
N THR A 404 16.61 0.27 -3.68
CA THR A 404 17.30 1.46 -4.21
C THR A 404 16.36 2.67 -4.32
N LEU A 405 15.06 2.49 -4.11
CA LEU A 405 14.06 3.55 -4.15
C LEU A 405 14.29 4.56 -3.02
N ASP A 406 14.53 5.82 -3.37
CA ASP A 406 14.59 6.93 -2.41
C ASP A 406 13.18 7.46 -2.10
N VAL A 407 12.53 6.86 -1.10
CA VAL A 407 11.19 7.24 -0.64
C VAL A 407 11.11 8.73 -0.31
N GLY A 408 12.12 9.27 0.38
CA GLY A 408 12.16 10.68 0.74
C GLY A 408 12.26 11.62 -0.46
N ALA A 409 13.01 11.26 -1.51
CA ALA A 409 13.07 12.06 -2.73
C ALA A 409 11.72 12.16 -3.44
N HIS A 410 10.95 11.08 -3.49
CA HIS A 410 9.62 11.06 -4.08
C HIS A 410 8.60 11.86 -3.25
N LEU A 411 8.67 11.79 -1.92
CA LEU A 411 7.84 12.62 -1.04
C LEU A 411 8.20 14.11 -1.17
N ALA A 412 9.49 14.46 -1.17
CA ALA A 412 9.94 15.83 -1.38
C ALA A 412 9.46 16.42 -2.72
N ALA A 413 9.54 15.61 -3.80
CA ALA A 413 9.08 16.04 -5.11
C ALA A 413 7.56 16.25 -5.14
N HIS A 414 6.79 15.41 -4.44
CA HIS A 414 5.34 15.62 -4.29
C HIS A 414 5.03 16.89 -3.50
N VAL A 415 5.66 17.10 -2.34
CA VAL A 415 5.47 18.30 -1.53
C VAL A 415 5.82 19.57 -2.33
N ALA A 416 6.89 19.55 -3.11
CA ALA A 416 7.28 20.68 -3.96
C ALA A 416 6.27 20.95 -5.11
N ASP A 417 5.55 19.93 -5.59
CA ASP A 417 4.45 20.10 -6.56
C ASP A 417 3.21 20.71 -5.90
N VAL A 418 2.91 20.29 -4.68
CA VAL A 418 1.74 20.75 -3.91
C VAL A 418 1.91 22.15 -3.37
N LEU A 419 3.10 22.48 -2.87
CA LEU A 419 3.43 23.78 -2.26
C LEU A 419 4.41 24.54 -3.16
N PRO A 420 3.93 25.36 -4.10
CA PRO A 420 4.80 26.10 -5.00
C PRO A 420 5.75 27.03 -4.22
N PRO A 421 6.95 27.32 -4.77
CA PRO A 421 7.88 28.25 -4.12
C PRO A 421 7.24 29.60 -3.92
N ARG A 422 7.50 30.23 -2.78
CA ARG A 422 7.10 31.60 -2.52
C ARG A 422 7.90 32.56 -3.41
N ALA A 423 7.24 33.58 -3.96
CA ALA A 423 7.83 34.54 -4.85
C ALA A 423 8.79 35.51 -4.11
#